data_ab2bd97b4b8f331bb917f427e38f908c
#
_entry.id   ab2bd97b4b8f331bb917f427e38f908c
#
_cell.length_a   1.000
_cell.length_b   1.000
_cell.length_c   1.000
_cell.angle_alpha   90.00
_cell.angle_beta   90.00
_cell.angle_gamma   90.00
#
_symmetry.space_group_name_H-M   'P 1'
#
loop_
_entity.id
_entity.type
_entity.pdbx_description
1 polymer ?
#
loop_
_entity_poly.entity_id
_entity_poly.type
_entity_poly.pdbx_seq_one_letter_code
_entity_poly.pdbx_strand_id
1 'polypeptide(L)'
;TYLKAWDDVRKLFAATPAARKAKITPGAFSFNTPGGRCEHCQGTGITTLEMHFMADIEVPCDECGGRRFKAHVLEVRYRERTINDVLAMTVDEAAKFFADRAAVSSKLECLRSVGLGYLTLGQSTSTLSGGEAQRLKLAGFLAEEKRGRGSLFLFDEPTTGLHLQDIHVLIGVLDGLVSRGHSVLVVEHHTDFIAHADWVI
;
A
#
# COMPACT_ATOMS: atom_id res chain seq x y z
N THR A 1 -1.15 1.54 -5.13
CA THR A 1 -0.86 1.22 -6.55
C THR A 1 -0.12 -0.10 -6.71
N TYR A 2 0.80 -0.45 -5.81
CA TYR A 2 1.67 -1.63 -5.96
C TYR A 2 0.88 -2.94 -6.20
N LEU A 3 -0.15 -3.21 -5.40
CA LEU A 3 -1.03 -4.38 -5.57
C LEU A 3 -2.17 -4.16 -6.59
N LYS A 4 -2.16 -3.07 -7.35
CA LYS A 4 -3.25 -2.69 -8.27
C LYS A 4 -4.64 -2.53 -7.61
N ALA A 5 -4.71 -2.47 -6.28
CA ALA A 5 -5.96 -2.22 -5.56
C ALA A 5 -6.54 -0.83 -5.88
N TRP A 6 -5.66 0.14 -6.10
CA TRP A 6 -6.06 1.51 -6.44
C TRP A 6 -6.83 1.61 -7.76
N ASP A 7 -6.54 0.73 -8.73
CA ASP A 7 -7.24 0.70 -10.00
C ASP A 7 -8.73 0.35 -9.84
N ASP A 8 -9.03 -0.56 -8.91
CA ASP A 8 -10.40 -0.94 -8.60
C ASP A 8 -11.10 0.14 -7.76
N VAL A 9 -10.41 0.79 -6.82
CA VAL A 9 -10.93 1.96 -6.11
C VAL A 9 -11.30 3.09 -7.07
N ARG A 10 -10.44 3.41 -8.05
CA ARG A 10 -10.72 4.43 -9.07
C ARG A 10 -11.99 4.12 -9.88
N LYS A 11 -12.20 2.86 -10.24
CA LYS A 11 -13.42 2.41 -10.94
C LYS A 11 -14.67 2.60 -10.08
N LEU A 12 -14.59 2.32 -8.77
CA LEU A 12 -15.71 2.53 -7.84
C LEU A 12 -16.10 4.02 -7.76
N PHE A 13 -15.12 4.92 -7.64
CA PHE A 13 -15.38 6.36 -7.63
C PHE A 13 -16.00 6.85 -8.94
N ALA A 14 -15.45 6.43 -10.09
CA ALA A 14 -15.97 6.81 -11.41
C ALA A 14 -17.37 6.24 -11.69
N ALA A 15 -17.76 5.15 -11.01
CA ALA A 15 -19.09 4.57 -11.13
C ALA A 15 -20.17 5.32 -10.33
N THR A 16 -19.81 6.28 -9.48
CA THR A 16 -20.77 7.07 -8.69
C THR A 16 -21.64 7.94 -9.60
N PRO A 17 -22.91 8.24 -9.20
CA PRO A 17 -23.78 9.13 -9.98
C PRO A 17 -23.16 10.52 -10.23
N ALA A 18 -22.48 11.07 -9.21
CA ALA A 18 -21.82 12.37 -9.28
C ALA A 18 -20.69 12.37 -10.35
N ALA A 19 -19.81 11.36 -10.33
CA ALA A 19 -18.73 11.22 -11.31
C ALA A 19 -19.27 11.05 -12.74
N ARG A 20 -20.31 10.23 -12.93
CA ARG A 20 -20.96 10.02 -14.23
C ARG A 20 -21.57 11.32 -14.77
N LYS A 21 -22.30 12.07 -13.93
CA LYS A 21 -22.88 13.38 -14.29
C LYS A 21 -21.80 14.38 -14.71
N ALA A 22 -20.69 14.41 -13.99
CA ALA A 22 -19.55 15.29 -14.28
C ALA A 22 -18.59 14.73 -15.35
N LYS A 23 -18.89 13.55 -15.95
CA LYS A 23 -18.05 12.86 -16.95
C LYS A 23 -16.61 12.62 -16.46
N ILE A 24 -16.43 12.39 -15.17
CA ILE A 24 -15.13 12.12 -14.54
C ILE A 24 -14.79 10.64 -14.75
N THR A 25 -13.69 10.38 -15.44
CA THR A 25 -13.23 9.01 -15.76
C THR A 25 -12.38 8.44 -14.62
N PRO A 26 -12.15 7.10 -14.56
CA PRO A 26 -11.27 6.49 -13.55
C PRO A 26 -9.84 7.07 -13.55
N GLY A 27 -9.37 7.59 -14.70
CA GLY A 27 -8.07 8.24 -14.82
C GLY A 27 -7.93 9.50 -13.97
N ALA A 28 -9.02 10.26 -13.79
CA ALA A 28 -9.01 11.47 -12.97
C ALA A 28 -8.77 11.20 -11.48
N PHE A 29 -9.07 9.98 -10.99
CA PHE A 29 -8.79 9.56 -9.61
C PHE A 29 -7.38 8.95 -9.45
N SER A 30 -6.50 9.15 -10.43
CA SER A 30 -5.09 8.78 -10.34
C SER A 30 -4.26 9.98 -9.91
N PHE A 31 -3.45 9.81 -8.87
CA PHE A 31 -2.47 10.84 -8.47
C PHE A 31 -1.16 10.78 -9.28
N ASN A 32 -0.97 9.73 -10.11
CA ASN A 32 0.23 9.54 -10.93
C ASN A 32 0.07 10.06 -12.36
N THR A 33 -1.18 10.23 -12.84
CA THR A 33 -1.44 10.63 -14.23
C THR A 33 -2.11 12.00 -14.31
N PRO A 34 -1.84 12.81 -15.35
CA PRO A 34 -2.51 14.08 -15.56
C PRO A 34 -4.03 13.92 -15.69
N GLY A 35 -4.77 15.00 -15.44
CA GLY A 35 -6.22 15.06 -15.59
C GLY A 35 -6.95 15.46 -14.32
N GLY A 36 -6.85 14.66 -13.25
CA GLY A 36 -7.51 14.94 -11.97
C GLY A 36 -6.57 15.28 -10.82
N ARG A 37 -5.29 14.97 -10.94
CA ARG A 37 -4.30 15.33 -9.93
C ARG A 37 -4.05 16.84 -9.88
N CYS A 38 -3.64 17.34 -8.74
CA CYS A 38 -3.11 18.70 -8.64
C CYS A 38 -1.89 18.84 -9.55
N GLU A 39 -1.86 19.86 -10.39
CA GLU A 39 -0.76 20.05 -11.33
C GLU A 39 0.46 20.69 -10.68
N HIS A 40 0.25 21.49 -9.65
CA HIS A 40 1.35 22.14 -8.91
C HIS A 40 2.25 21.09 -8.23
N CYS A 41 1.69 20.25 -7.37
CA CYS A 41 2.44 19.18 -6.71
C CYS A 41 2.48 17.87 -7.49
N GLN A 42 1.92 17.82 -8.68
CA GLN A 42 1.85 16.62 -9.54
C GLN A 42 1.26 15.37 -8.85
N GLY A 43 0.42 15.58 -7.84
CA GLY A 43 -0.25 14.50 -7.11
C GLY A 43 0.52 13.98 -5.89
N THR A 44 1.66 14.57 -5.53
CA THR A 44 2.40 14.21 -4.31
C THR A 44 1.71 14.73 -3.05
N GLY A 45 0.99 15.85 -3.16
CA GLY A 45 0.39 16.56 -2.03
C GLY A 45 1.37 17.45 -1.28
N ILE A 46 2.65 17.40 -1.61
CA ILE A 46 3.72 18.16 -0.98
C ILE A 46 4.50 18.95 -2.03
N THR A 47 5.14 20.04 -1.59
CA THR A 47 6.15 20.78 -2.33
C THR A 47 7.43 20.83 -1.51
N THR A 48 8.55 20.71 -2.19
CA THR A 48 9.88 20.76 -1.55
C THR A 48 10.40 22.19 -1.58
N LEU A 49 10.77 22.70 -0.42
CA LEU A 49 11.50 23.95 -0.30
C LEU A 49 12.98 23.64 -0.21
N GLU A 50 13.72 24.01 -1.27
CA GLU A 50 15.17 23.84 -1.32
C GLU A 50 15.87 24.80 -0.34
N MET A 51 16.64 24.23 0.56
CA MET A 51 17.41 24.99 1.57
C MET A 51 18.90 24.87 1.27
N HIS A 52 19.52 25.95 0.76
CA HIS A 52 20.91 25.95 0.27
C HIS A 52 21.96 25.41 1.26
N PHE A 53 21.69 25.42 2.57
CA PHE A 53 22.66 25.01 3.60
C PHE A 53 22.09 23.98 4.60
N MET A 54 20.86 23.50 4.40
CA MET A 54 20.19 22.52 5.27
C MET A 54 19.46 21.49 4.39
N ALA A 55 18.96 20.43 5.01
CA ALA A 55 18.11 19.48 4.31
C ALA A 55 16.82 20.16 3.80
N ASP A 56 16.39 19.80 2.62
CA ASP A 56 15.16 20.28 2.02
C ASP A 56 13.96 19.99 2.92
N ILE A 57 13.00 20.92 2.97
CA ILE A 57 11.80 20.80 3.79
C ILE A 57 10.61 20.51 2.89
N GLU A 58 9.89 19.42 3.20
CA GLU A 58 8.62 19.08 2.57
C GLU A 58 7.46 19.80 3.29
N VAL A 59 6.68 20.57 2.54
CA VAL A 59 5.50 21.28 3.04
C VAL A 59 4.26 20.87 2.27
N PRO A 60 3.06 20.91 2.87
CA PRO A 60 1.83 20.68 2.14
C PRO A 60 1.71 21.64 0.94
N CYS A 61 1.30 21.12 -0.20
CA CYS A 61 1.09 21.95 -1.41
C CYS A 61 0.02 23.01 -1.16
N ASP A 62 0.34 24.28 -1.40
CA ASP A 62 -0.54 25.42 -1.16
C ASP A 62 -1.83 25.36 -2.00
N GLU A 63 -1.74 24.92 -3.27
CA GLU A 63 -2.90 24.87 -4.16
C GLU A 63 -3.92 23.81 -3.75
N CYS A 64 -3.49 22.59 -3.42
CA CYS A 64 -4.42 21.52 -3.06
C CYS A 64 -4.54 21.31 -1.55
N GLY A 65 -3.78 22.02 -0.73
CA GLY A 65 -3.76 21.84 0.73
C GLY A 65 -3.39 20.42 1.14
N GLY A 66 -2.44 19.79 0.45
CA GLY A 66 -2.02 18.41 0.68
C GLY A 66 -2.95 17.34 0.09
N ARG A 67 -4.09 17.70 -0.51
CA ARG A 67 -5.14 16.77 -0.96
C ARG A 67 -4.88 16.07 -2.30
N ARG A 68 -3.80 16.40 -2.99
CA ARG A 68 -3.29 15.72 -4.20
C ARG A 68 -4.13 15.87 -5.46
N PHE A 69 -5.40 16.23 -5.37
CA PHE A 69 -6.36 16.29 -6.47
C PHE A 69 -6.94 17.68 -6.66
N LYS A 70 -7.46 17.94 -7.87
CA LYS A 70 -8.22 19.13 -8.20
C LYS A 70 -9.56 19.15 -7.47
N ALA A 71 -10.12 20.34 -7.22
CA ALA A 71 -11.35 20.51 -6.43
C ALA A 71 -12.52 19.69 -6.98
N HIS A 72 -12.76 19.71 -8.30
CA HIS A 72 -13.87 18.97 -8.92
C HIS A 72 -13.78 17.43 -8.73
N VAL A 73 -12.57 16.87 -8.58
CA VAL A 73 -12.39 15.44 -8.25
C VAL A 73 -12.73 15.16 -6.80
N LEU A 74 -12.39 16.11 -5.90
CA LEU A 74 -12.68 16.00 -4.46
C LEU A 74 -14.15 16.19 -4.11
N GLU A 75 -14.97 16.74 -5.03
CA GLU A 75 -16.43 16.80 -4.86
C GLU A 75 -17.11 15.43 -4.98
N VAL A 76 -16.45 14.49 -5.68
CA VAL A 76 -16.97 13.13 -5.85
C VAL A 76 -16.80 12.35 -4.55
N ARG A 77 -17.91 11.79 -4.06
CA ARG A 77 -17.93 10.96 -2.84
C ARG A 77 -18.39 9.54 -3.16
N TYR A 78 -17.70 8.60 -2.57
CA TYR A 78 -18.11 7.20 -2.47
C TYR A 78 -18.35 6.86 -1.01
N ARG A 79 -19.61 6.55 -0.63
CA ARG A 79 -20.01 6.34 0.78
C ARG A 79 -19.55 7.49 1.69
N GLU A 80 -19.88 8.70 1.31
CA GLU A 80 -19.56 9.96 2.02
C GLU A 80 -18.05 10.26 2.16
N ARG A 81 -17.15 9.47 1.55
CA ARG A 81 -15.72 9.69 1.56
C ARG A 81 -15.22 10.18 0.19
N THR A 82 -14.35 11.17 0.21
CA THR A 82 -13.61 11.62 -0.97
C THR A 82 -12.48 10.65 -1.30
N ILE A 83 -11.92 10.76 -2.50
CA ILE A 83 -10.76 9.94 -2.89
C ILE A 83 -9.54 10.22 -1.97
N ASN A 84 -9.40 11.45 -1.48
CA ASN A 84 -8.35 11.82 -0.54
C ASN A 84 -8.57 11.21 0.84
N ASP A 85 -9.80 11.15 1.32
CA ASP A 85 -10.12 10.50 2.59
C ASP A 85 -9.76 9.00 2.53
N VAL A 86 -9.99 8.36 1.39
CA VAL A 86 -9.58 6.95 1.20
C VAL A 86 -8.07 6.80 1.19
N LEU A 87 -7.31 7.74 0.60
CA LEU A 87 -5.85 7.71 0.68
C LEU A 87 -5.32 7.87 2.10
N ALA A 88 -6.03 8.61 2.94
CA ALA A 88 -5.68 8.80 4.35
C ALA A 88 -6.00 7.59 5.24
N MET A 89 -6.85 6.67 4.78
CA MET A 89 -7.16 5.45 5.54
C MET A 89 -5.92 4.55 5.65
N THR A 90 -5.79 3.91 6.81
CA THR A 90 -4.90 2.76 6.95
C THR A 90 -5.42 1.57 6.12
N VAL A 91 -4.56 0.60 5.85
CA VAL A 91 -4.97 -0.65 5.19
C VAL A 91 -6.07 -1.35 5.97
N ASP A 92 -6.02 -1.36 7.31
CA ASP A 92 -7.04 -1.95 8.16
C ASP A 92 -8.39 -1.23 8.07
N GLU A 93 -8.39 0.10 8.06
CA GLU A 93 -9.60 0.89 7.89
C GLU A 93 -10.20 0.71 6.49
N ALA A 94 -9.35 0.73 5.47
CA ALA A 94 -9.76 0.53 4.08
C ALA A 94 -10.32 -0.89 3.85
N ALA A 95 -9.74 -1.93 4.47
CA ALA A 95 -10.26 -3.29 4.39
C ALA A 95 -11.68 -3.39 4.96
N LYS A 96 -11.96 -2.70 6.07
CA LYS A 96 -13.32 -2.60 6.63
C LYS A 96 -14.25 -1.80 5.72
N PHE A 97 -13.78 -0.67 5.20
CA PHE A 97 -14.56 0.22 4.34
C PHE A 97 -14.98 -0.44 3.02
N PHE A 98 -14.11 -1.29 2.44
CA PHE A 98 -14.33 -2.03 1.20
C PHE A 98 -14.67 -3.51 1.42
N ALA A 99 -15.12 -3.92 2.59
CA ALA A 99 -15.36 -5.34 2.92
C ALA A 99 -16.28 -6.07 1.93
N ASP A 100 -17.30 -5.37 1.37
CA ASP A 100 -18.22 -5.89 0.35
C ASP A 100 -17.68 -5.82 -1.09
N ARG A 101 -16.46 -5.34 -1.29
CA ARG A 101 -15.81 -5.17 -2.59
C ARG A 101 -14.63 -6.13 -2.73
N ALA A 102 -14.93 -7.39 -3.06
CA ALA A 102 -13.93 -8.46 -3.12
C ALA A 102 -12.68 -8.11 -3.93
N ALA A 103 -12.81 -7.37 -5.05
CA ALA A 103 -11.68 -6.94 -5.89
C ALA A 103 -10.69 -6.02 -5.15
N VAL A 104 -11.16 -5.26 -4.16
CA VAL A 104 -10.33 -4.38 -3.34
C VAL A 104 -9.92 -5.08 -2.06
N SER A 105 -10.88 -5.66 -1.33
CA SER A 105 -10.65 -6.25 -0.01
C SER A 105 -9.66 -7.40 -0.05
N SER A 106 -9.69 -8.28 -1.06
CA SER A 106 -8.72 -9.38 -1.19
C SER A 106 -7.27 -8.89 -1.29
N LYS A 107 -7.03 -7.78 -2.00
CA LYS A 107 -5.70 -7.19 -2.14
C LYS A 107 -5.24 -6.50 -0.86
N LEU A 108 -6.17 -5.86 -0.13
CA LEU A 108 -5.87 -5.25 1.17
C LEU A 108 -5.58 -6.33 2.21
N GLU A 109 -6.26 -7.49 2.13
CA GLU A 109 -6.00 -8.61 3.03
C GLU A 109 -4.58 -9.18 2.86
N CYS A 110 -4.03 -9.20 1.64
CA CYS A 110 -2.63 -9.56 1.42
C CYS A 110 -1.65 -8.61 2.14
N LEU A 111 -1.99 -7.30 2.25
CA LEU A 111 -1.18 -6.36 3.03
C LEU A 111 -1.31 -6.62 4.54
N ARG A 112 -2.52 -6.89 5.00
CA ARG A 112 -2.79 -7.20 6.42
C ARG A 112 -2.07 -8.47 6.85
N SER A 113 -2.11 -9.50 6.02
CA SER A 113 -1.48 -10.79 6.33
C SER A 113 0.03 -10.71 6.51
N VAL A 114 0.69 -9.70 5.92
CA VAL A 114 2.14 -9.45 6.11
C VAL A 114 2.44 -8.38 7.17
N GLY A 115 1.48 -8.01 8.01
CA GLY A 115 1.67 -7.05 9.10
C GLY A 115 1.75 -5.59 8.65
N LEU A 116 1.23 -5.23 7.46
CA LEU A 116 1.22 -3.86 6.94
C LEU A 116 -0.15 -3.16 7.10
N GLY A 117 -0.98 -3.61 8.05
CA GLY A 117 -2.31 -3.07 8.30
C GLY A 117 -2.33 -1.61 8.72
N TYR A 118 -1.29 -1.13 9.38
CA TYR A 118 -1.13 0.24 9.88
C TYR A 118 -0.72 1.26 8.82
N LEU A 119 -0.16 0.83 7.68
CA LEU A 119 0.26 1.74 6.62
C LEU A 119 -0.94 2.46 5.99
N THR A 120 -0.79 3.74 5.68
CA THR A 120 -1.82 4.47 4.95
C THR A 120 -1.78 4.16 3.46
N LEU A 121 -2.94 4.11 2.79
CA LEU A 121 -3.01 3.83 1.36
C LEU A 121 -2.28 4.87 0.50
N GLY A 122 -2.19 6.10 1.00
CA GLY A 122 -1.51 7.22 0.35
C GLY A 122 -0.02 7.34 0.70
N GLN A 123 0.53 6.47 1.53
CA GLN A 123 1.93 6.55 1.93
C GLN A 123 2.88 6.39 0.74
N SER A 124 3.92 7.22 0.69
CA SER A 124 4.96 7.09 -0.33
C SER A 124 5.81 5.86 -0.06
N THR A 125 6.16 5.13 -1.12
CA THR A 125 7.09 3.98 -0.98
C THR A 125 8.50 4.41 -0.57
N SER A 126 8.87 5.67 -0.78
CA SER A 126 10.16 6.22 -0.35
C SER A 126 10.28 6.39 1.17
N THR A 127 9.16 6.40 1.89
CA THR A 127 9.12 6.52 3.36
C THR A 127 9.08 5.17 4.07
N LEU A 128 9.04 4.07 3.33
CA LEU A 128 9.01 2.73 3.89
C LEU A 128 10.40 2.31 4.38
N SER A 129 10.45 1.65 5.53
CA SER A 129 11.64 0.95 5.98
C SER A 129 11.99 -0.22 5.05
N GLY A 130 13.22 -0.73 5.13
CA GLY A 130 13.66 -1.89 4.35
C GLY A 130 12.75 -3.11 4.55
N GLY A 131 12.41 -3.43 5.80
CA GLY A 131 11.50 -4.53 6.14
C GLY A 131 10.07 -4.32 5.63
N GLU A 132 9.52 -3.10 5.71
CA GLU A 132 8.21 -2.77 5.14
C GLU A 132 8.19 -2.94 3.62
N ALA A 133 9.26 -2.49 2.95
CA ALA A 133 9.38 -2.64 1.50
C ALA A 133 9.46 -4.12 1.07
N GLN A 134 10.17 -4.97 1.84
CA GLN A 134 10.21 -6.42 1.60
C GLN A 134 8.83 -7.05 1.80
N ARG A 135 8.15 -6.75 2.90
CA ARG A 135 6.80 -7.26 3.16
C ARG A 135 5.78 -6.78 2.12
N LEU A 136 5.92 -5.54 1.62
CA LEU A 136 5.10 -5.05 0.53
C LEU A 136 5.30 -5.87 -0.76
N LYS A 137 6.55 -6.25 -1.09
CA LYS A 137 6.86 -7.16 -2.21
C LYS A 137 6.23 -8.54 -2.01
N LEU A 138 6.30 -9.08 -0.79
CA LEU A 138 5.68 -10.35 -0.43
C LEU A 138 4.16 -10.30 -0.59
N ALA A 139 3.50 -9.23 -0.10
CA ALA A 139 2.07 -9.03 -0.31
C ALA A 139 1.69 -8.97 -1.80
N GLY A 140 2.54 -8.35 -2.63
CA GLY A 140 2.37 -8.31 -4.09
C GLY A 140 2.41 -9.71 -4.70
N PHE A 141 3.34 -10.54 -4.28
CA PHE A 141 3.41 -11.94 -4.70
C PHE A 141 2.15 -12.72 -4.28
N LEU A 142 1.76 -12.62 -3.01
CA LEU A 142 0.55 -13.30 -2.50
C LEU A 142 -0.73 -12.90 -3.25
N ALA A 143 -0.81 -11.64 -3.70
CA ALA A 143 -1.95 -11.14 -4.47
C ALA A 143 -2.00 -11.66 -5.92
N GLU A 144 -0.86 -12.03 -6.49
CA GLU A 144 -0.74 -12.52 -7.88
C GLU A 144 -0.52 -14.05 -7.96
N GLU A 145 -0.32 -14.71 -6.81
CA GLU A 145 -0.01 -16.14 -6.73
C GLU A 145 -1.07 -17.00 -7.42
N LYS A 146 -0.61 -17.78 -8.41
CA LYS A 146 -1.39 -18.85 -9.02
C LYS A 146 -0.92 -20.18 -8.44
N ARG A 147 -1.82 -20.94 -7.84
CA ARG A 147 -1.53 -22.27 -7.29
C ARG A 147 -0.78 -23.15 -8.28
N GLY A 148 0.30 -23.81 -7.84
CA GLY A 148 0.91 -24.93 -8.55
C GLY A 148 2.35 -24.75 -9.07
N ARG A 149 3.06 -23.65 -8.73
CA ARG A 149 4.50 -23.54 -9.02
C ARG A 149 5.25 -23.22 -7.73
N GLY A 150 6.14 -24.13 -7.32
CA GLY A 150 7.10 -23.87 -6.25
C GLY A 150 8.03 -22.69 -6.63
N SER A 151 8.27 -21.79 -5.70
CA SER A 151 9.18 -20.66 -5.84
C SER A 151 10.16 -20.66 -4.68
N LEU A 152 11.36 -20.16 -4.89
CA LEU A 152 12.33 -19.91 -3.84
C LEU A 152 12.26 -18.42 -3.45
N PHE A 153 11.99 -18.16 -2.19
CA PHE A 153 12.01 -16.82 -1.60
C PHE A 153 13.31 -16.61 -0.84
N LEU A 154 13.95 -15.49 -1.11
CA LEU A 154 15.15 -15.06 -0.39
C LEU A 154 14.83 -13.77 0.37
N PHE A 155 15.01 -13.79 1.68
CA PHE A 155 14.82 -12.63 2.55
C PHE A 155 16.14 -12.29 3.23
N ASP A 156 16.42 -11.00 3.29
CA ASP A 156 17.58 -10.46 3.99
C ASP A 156 17.07 -9.57 5.13
N GLU A 157 17.32 -9.98 6.37
CA GLU A 157 16.91 -9.33 7.61
C GLU A 157 15.44 -8.83 7.61
N PRO A 158 14.44 -9.69 7.30
CA PRO A 158 13.05 -9.26 7.16
C PRO A 158 12.41 -8.80 8.48
N THR A 159 13.05 -9.09 9.63
CA THR A 159 12.57 -8.65 10.94
C THR A 159 13.03 -7.25 11.33
N THR A 160 13.91 -6.62 10.54
CA THR A 160 14.46 -5.29 10.84
C THR A 160 13.34 -4.26 11.01
N GLY A 161 13.33 -3.58 12.17
CA GLY A 161 12.33 -2.57 12.52
C GLY A 161 10.95 -3.11 12.90
N LEU A 162 10.83 -4.43 13.14
CA LEU A 162 9.60 -5.06 13.60
C LEU A 162 9.50 -5.15 15.11
N HIS A 163 8.28 -5.00 15.62
CA HIS A 163 7.92 -5.40 16.97
C HIS A 163 7.81 -6.93 17.06
N LEU A 164 8.02 -7.51 18.25
CA LEU A 164 7.92 -8.97 18.47
C LEU A 164 6.61 -9.58 17.93
N GLN A 165 5.48 -8.88 18.11
CA GLN A 165 4.19 -9.33 17.58
C GLN A 165 4.17 -9.43 16.06
N ASP A 166 4.81 -8.48 15.36
CA ASP A 166 4.88 -8.45 13.89
C ASP A 166 5.80 -9.55 13.36
N ILE A 167 6.84 -9.93 14.13
CA ILE A 167 7.73 -11.06 13.80
C ILE A 167 6.92 -12.37 13.76
N HIS A 168 6.06 -12.62 14.74
CA HIS A 168 5.19 -13.80 14.73
C HIS A 168 4.21 -13.81 13.54
N VAL A 169 3.68 -12.65 13.17
CA VAL A 169 2.85 -12.53 11.97
C VAL A 169 3.65 -12.88 10.73
N LEU A 170 4.88 -12.37 10.60
CA LEU A 170 5.76 -12.68 9.47
C LEU A 170 6.10 -14.17 9.40
N ILE A 171 6.45 -14.80 10.52
CA ILE A 171 6.71 -16.24 10.60
C ILE A 171 5.50 -17.01 10.06
N GLY A 172 4.29 -16.70 10.55
CA GLY A 172 3.07 -17.37 10.07
C GLY A 172 2.82 -17.22 8.57
N VAL A 173 3.21 -16.09 7.97
CA VAL A 173 3.14 -15.89 6.52
C VAL A 173 4.14 -16.76 5.78
N LEU A 174 5.38 -16.86 6.29
CA LEU A 174 6.43 -17.70 5.69
C LEU A 174 6.09 -19.18 5.79
N ASP A 175 5.57 -19.63 6.93
CA ASP A 175 5.03 -20.99 7.11
C ASP A 175 3.90 -21.27 6.11
N GLY A 176 3.05 -20.28 5.89
CA GLY A 176 1.99 -20.35 4.87
C GLY A 176 2.55 -20.49 3.45
N LEU A 177 3.70 -19.90 3.12
CA LEU A 177 4.38 -20.11 1.82
C LEU A 177 4.93 -21.53 1.72
N VAL A 178 5.64 -22.00 2.76
CA VAL A 178 6.21 -23.36 2.80
C VAL A 178 5.10 -24.40 2.66
N SER A 179 3.99 -24.24 3.39
CA SER A 179 2.82 -25.14 3.32
C SER A 179 2.17 -25.19 1.93
N ARG A 180 2.36 -24.16 1.09
CA ARG A 180 1.91 -24.11 -0.29
C ARG A 180 2.92 -24.66 -1.31
N GLY A 181 4.04 -25.20 -0.83
CA GLY A 181 5.08 -25.84 -1.65
C GLY A 181 6.15 -24.88 -2.17
N HIS A 182 6.33 -23.73 -1.52
CA HIS A 182 7.44 -22.83 -1.77
C HIS A 182 8.62 -23.16 -0.85
N SER A 183 9.81 -22.70 -1.22
CA SER A 183 11.00 -22.75 -0.36
C SER A 183 11.32 -21.32 0.10
N VAL A 184 11.71 -21.20 1.36
CA VAL A 184 12.07 -19.91 1.97
C VAL A 184 13.47 -20.01 2.55
N LEU A 185 14.35 -19.09 2.15
CA LEU A 185 15.69 -18.92 2.71
C LEU A 185 15.77 -17.52 3.31
N VAL A 186 16.18 -17.43 4.56
CA VAL A 186 16.24 -16.16 5.31
C VAL A 186 17.64 -15.98 5.87
N VAL A 187 18.21 -14.81 5.67
CA VAL A 187 19.37 -14.33 6.42
C VAL A 187 18.84 -13.53 7.61
N GLU A 188 19.10 -13.99 8.82
CA GLU A 188 18.53 -13.42 10.03
C GLU A 188 19.44 -13.60 11.25
N HIS A 189 19.30 -12.71 12.23
CA HIS A 189 20.01 -12.77 13.50
C HIS A 189 19.06 -12.76 14.73
N HIS A 190 17.75 -12.58 14.50
CA HIS A 190 16.75 -12.58 15.56
C HIS A 190 16.49 -14.01 16.05
N THR A 191 16.82 -14.28 17.31
CA THR A 191 16.82 -15.64 17.88
C THR A 191 15.46 -16.32 17.84
N ASP A 192 14.36 -15.60 18.13
CA ASP A 192 13.01 -16.17 18.09
C ASP A 192 12.59 -16.53 16.67
N PHE A 193 13.06 -15.77 15.67
CA PHE A 193 12.84 -16.09 14.27
C PHE A 193 13.62 -17.34 13.84
N ILE A 194 14.92 -17.40 14.19
CA ILE A 194 15.81 -18.54 13.88
C ILE A 194 15.29 -19.85 14.52
N ALA A 195 14.72 -19.76 15.71
CA ALA A 195 14.17 -20.93 16.42
C ALA A 195 12.98 -21.60 15.70
N HIS A 196 12.34 -20.91 14.74
CA HIS A 196 11.25 -21.46 13.92
C HIS A 196 11.72 -22.08 12.60
N ALA A 197 13.00 -21.97 12.27
CA ALA A 197 13.52 -22.52 11.02
C ALA A 197 13.59 -24.06 11.09
N ASP A 198 13.23 -24.73 9.98
CA ASP A 198 13.41 -26.18 9.85
C ASP A 198 14.89 -26.56 9.82
N TRP A 199 15.73 -25.68 9.25
CA TRP A 199 17.17 -25.85 9.11
C TRP A 199 17.92 -24.53 9.34
N VAL A 200 19.04 -24.60 10.04
CA VAL A 200 19.98 -23.48 10.26
C VAL A 200 21.32 -23.84 9.67
N ILE A 201 21.90 -22.95 8.88
CA ILE A 201 23.17 -23.12 8.18
C ILE A 201 24.22 -22.19 8.76
#